data_ae92880680e614b1bd4eefa5325a381a
#
_entry.id   ae92880680e614b1bd4eefa5325a381a
#
_cell.length_a   1.000
_cell.length_b   1.000
_cell.length_c   1.000
_cell.angle_alpha   90.00
_cell.angle_beta   90.00
_cell.angle_gamma   90.00
#
_symmetry.space_group_name_H-M   'P 1'
#
loop_
_entity.id
_entity.type
_entity.pdbx_description
1 polymer ?
#
loop_
_entity_poly.entity_id
_entity_poly.type
_entity_poly.pdbx_seq_one_letter_code
_entity_poly.pdbx_strand_id
1 'polypeptide(L)'
;MDKVTFSVFRGHPDESGSPIGEMKEYTVDLDEGMVVLDVIHRIQAEEAPDLACRWNCKAGKCGSCSAEVNGKPRLMCMTRMDDIKEEMGDYEGPVDIRPMQSFPLVRDLVTDTSWAYEVDRKIKPINGPDDPDWVFNQHEADRIQEFRSCIECMLCVNTCHVMREHQKFDEFAGPRFFVRLASLEM
;
A
#
# COMPACT_ATOMS: atom_id res chain seq x y z
N MET A 1 4.71 29.13 6.62
CA MET A 1 4.79 27.83 5.89
C MET A 1 5.91 27.03 6.52
N ASP A 2 5.61 25.85 6.99
CA ASP A 2 6.63 24.99 7.60
C ASP A 2 7.35 24.23 6.50
N LYS A 3 8.69 24.38 6.45
CA LYS A 3 9.52 23.59 5.53
C LYS A 3 9.84 22.25 6.18
N VAL A 4 9.57 21.18 5.45
CA VAL A 4 9.89 19.81 5.90
C VAL A 4 10.73 19.13 4.83
N THR A 5 11.77 18.42 5.27
CA THR A 5 12.61 17.62 4.40
C THR A 5 12.08 16.19 4.31
N PHE A 6 12.01 15.68 3.09
CA PHE A 6 11.58 14.32 2.77
C PHE A 6 12.75 13.57 2.14
N SER A 7 12.99 12.37 2.63
CA SER A 7 13.95 11.43 2.05
C SER A 7 13.16 10.39 1.27
N VAL A 8 13.17 10.48 -0.06
CA VAL A 8 12.36 9.65 -0.94
C VAL A 8 13.25 8.69 -1.72
N PHE A 9 12.90 7.42 -1.71
CA PHE A 9 13.63 6.42 -2.49
C PHE A 9 13.48 6.67 -4.00
N ARG A 10 14.63 6.70 -4.70
CA ARG A 10 14.74 6.80 -6.16
C ARG A 10 15.54 5.62 -6.68
N GLY A 11 14.95 4.84 -7.57
CA GLY A 11 15.65 3.67 -8.08
C GLY A 11 14.80 2.80 -9.00
N HIS A 12 15.43 1.73 -9.44
CA HIS A 12 14.87 0.72 -10.32
C HIS A 12 15.43 -0.66 -9.99
N PRO A 13 14.87 -1.78 -10.46
CA PRO A 13 15.48 -3.09 -10.30
C PRO A 13 16.72 -3.24 -11.22
N ASP A 14 17.69 -4.01 -10.78
CA ASP A 14 18.78 -4.50 -11.63
C ASP A 14 18.34 -5.68 -12.51
N GLU A 15 19.28 -6.28 -13.25
CA GLU A 15 19.02 -7.44 -14.10
C GLU A 15 18.58 -8.69 -13.31
N SER A 16 18.87 -8.76 -12.02
CA SER A 16 18.44 -9.84 -11.11
C SER A 16 17.08 -9.58 -10.47
N GLY A 17 16.51 -8.36 -10.66
CA GLY A 17 15.29 -7.91 -10.00
C GLY A 17 15.51 -7.28 -8.61
N SER A 18 16.78 -7.14 -8.17
CA SER A 18 17.10 -6.51 -6.89
C SER A 18 17.02 -4.99 -6.99
N PRO A 19 16.49 -4.29 -5.95
CA PRO A 19 16.38 -2.84 -5.98
C PRO A 19 17.76 -2.16 -5.96
N ILE A 20 18.04 -1.32 -6.96
CA ILE A 20 19.18 -0.41 -6.99
C ILE A 20 18.65 1.01 -6.89
N GLY A 21 19.16 1.79 -5.94
CA GLY A 21 18.76 3.17 -5.79
C GLY A 21 19.33 3.82 -4.55
N GLU A 22 18.93 5.05 -4.36
CA GLU A 22 19.36 5.90 -3.24
C GLU A 22 18.17 6.66 -2.65
N MET A 23 18.35 7.12 -1.42
CA MET A 23 17.44 8.06 -0.80
C MET A 23 17.83 9.48 -1.24
N LYS A 24 16.89 10.19 -1.85
CA LYS A 24 17.09 11.57 -2.28
C LYS A 24 16.25 12.53 -1.44
N GLU A 25 16.88 13.58 -0.95
CA GLU A 25 16.21 14.58 -0.13
C GLU A 25 15.55 15.68 -0.99
N TYR A 26 14.36 16.08 -0.56
CA TYR A 26 13.55 17.17 -1.12
C TYR A 26 13.01 18.01 0.02
N THR A 27 13.07 19.33 -0.09
CA THR A 27 12.52 20.24 0.92
C THR A 27 11.26 20.90 0.39
N VAL A 28 10.14 20.63 1.05
CA VAL A 28 8.80 21.04 0.60
C VAL A 28 8.16 21.99 1.59
N ASP A 29 7.59 23.08 1.11
CA ASP A 29 6.72 23.95 1.90
C ASP A 29 5.36 23.26 2.13
N LEU A 30 4.95 23.11 3.39
CA LEU A 30 3.68 22.46 3.72
C LEU A 30 2.56 23.48 3.87
N ASP A 31 1.44 23.20 3.21
CA ASP A 31 0.17 23.88 3.43
C ASP A 31 -0.67 23.12 4.47
N GLU A 32 -1.62 23.81 5.10
CA GLU A 32 -2.53 23.21 6.07
C GLU A 32 -3.34 22.07 5.45
N GLY A 33 -3.40 20.93 6.14
CA GLY A 33 -4.20 19.78 5.73
C GLY A 33 -3.58 18.88 4.65
N MET A 34 -2.33 19.16 4.20
CA MET A 34 -1.65 18.30 3.25
C MET A 34 -1.50 16.87 3.75
N VAL A 35 -1.59 15.93 2.81
CA VAL A 35 -1.25 14.51 2.99
C VAL A 35 0.06 14.18 2.28
N VAL A 36 0.68 13.06 2.63
CA VAL A 36 1.96 12.62 2.02
C VAL A 36 1.88 12.55 0.49
N LEU A 37 0.74 12.16 -0.08
CA LEU A 37 0.57 12.13 -1.53
C LEU A 37 0.66 13.54 -2.17
N ASP A 38 0.16 14.57 -1.49
CA ASP A 38 0.25 15.94 -2.00
C ASP A 38 1.71 16.43 -1.99
N VAL A 39 2.49 16.01 -0.98
CA VAL A 39 3.93 16.28 -0.94
C VAL A 39 4.64 15.64 -2.15
N ILE A 40 4.36 14.35 -2.43
CA ILE A 40 4.93 13.67 -3.61
C ILE A 40 4.56 14.40 -4.90
N HIS A 41 3.31 14.86 -5.04
CA HIS A 41 2.89 15.63 -6.23
C HIS A 41 3.61 16.98 -6.33
N ARG A 42 3.88 17.64 -5.19
CA ARG A 42 4.64 18.89 -5.17
C ARG A 42 6.09 18.66 -5.58
N ILE A 43 6.74 17.61 -5.07
CA ILE A 43 8.08 17.19 -5.51
C ILE A 43 8.10 16.92 -7.01
N GLN A 44 7.09 16.23 -7.55
CA GLN A 44 6.97 15.98 -8.99
C GLN A 44 6.83 17.27 -9.80
N ALA A 45 6.07 18.23 -9.29
CA ALA A 45 5.81 19.48 -9.99
C ALA A 45 7.04 20.44 -10.01
N GLU A 46 7.80 20.46 -8.92
CA GLU A 46 8.84 21.47 -8.70
C GLU A 46 10.26 20.97 -8.97
N GLU A 47 10.57 19.69 -8.64
CA GLU A 47 11.96 19.22 -8.64
C GLU A 47 12.19 17.91 -9.39
N ALA A 48 11.23 16.97 -9.37
CA ALA A 48 11.42 15.62 -9.87
C ALA A 48 10.22 15.10 -10.67
N PRO A 49 9.98 15.64 -11.88
CA PRO A 49 8.82 15.27 -12.71
C PRO A 49 8.84 13.79 -13.13
N ASP A 50 9.97 13.12 -13.00
CA ASP A 50 10.18 11.72 -13.33
C ASP A 50 10.02 10.77 -12.13
N LEU A 51 9.73 11.28 -10.92
CA LEU A 51 9.46 10.46 -9.72
C LEU A 51 8.23 9.58 -9.94
N ALA A 52 8.45 8.26 -10.00
CA ALA A 52 7.36 7.32 -10.22
C ALA A 52 6.54 7.08 -8.94
N CYS A 53 5.26 7.34 -9.02
CA CYS A 53 4.29 7.13 -7.95
C CYS A 53 2.95 6.70 -8.53
N ARG A 54 2.30 5.69 -7.94
CA ARG A 54 0.92 5.31 -8.29
C ARG A 54 -0.07 6.05 -7.41
N TRP A 55 -1.11 6.56 -8.03
CA TRP A 55 -2.25 7.12 -7.33
C TRP A 55 -3.49 7.15 -8.24
N ASN A 56 -4.69 7.27 -7.64
CA ASN A 56 -5.93 7.40 -8.41
C ASN A 56 -7.00 8.17 -7.65
N CYS A 57 -7.63 7.56 -6.62
CA CYS A 57 -8.85 8.11 -6.00
C CYS A 57 -8.63 9.29 -5.04
N LYS A 58 -7.44 9.45 -4.44
CA LYS A 58 -7.11 10.40 -3.37
C LYS A 58 -8.04 10.34 -2.13
N ALA A 59 -8.74 9.23 -1.93
CA ALA A 59 -9.80 9.09 -0.92
C ALA A 59 -9.76 7.75 -0.17
N GLY A 60 -8.62 7.06 -0.15
CA GLY A 60 -8.46 5.79 0.55
C GLY A 60 -9.33 4.65 0.03
N LYS A 61 -9.72 4.64 -1.27
CA LYS A 61 -10.66 3.65 -1.84
C LYS A 61 -10.06 2.71 -2.89
N CYS A 62 -8.87 2.99 -3.42
CA CYS A 62 -8.29 2.21 -4.52
C CYS A 62 -6.98 1.49 -4.16
N GLY A 63 -6.37 1.77 -3.03
CA GLY A 63 -5.12 1.14 -2.59
C GLY A 63 -3.86 1.50 -3.41
N SER A 64 -3.97 2.26 -4.51
CA SER A 64 -2.85 2.48 -5.44
C SER A 64 -1.66 3.24 -4.85
N CYS A 65 -1.89 4.16 -3.90
CA CYS A 65 -0.87 5.01 -3.31
C CYS A 65 -0.20 4.41 -2.06
N SER A 66 -0.14 3.08 -1.96
CA SER A 66 0.51 2.39 -0.85
C SER A 66 2.02 2.57 -0.92
N ALA A 67 2.63 2.96 0.20
CA ALA A 67 4.06 3.13 0.38
C ALA A 67 4.44 2.94 1.85
N GLU A 68 5.72 2.91 2.16
CA GLU A 68 6.21 3.00 3.53
C GLU A 68 6.56 4.46 3.85
N VAL A 69 6.01 4.97 4.95
CA VAL A 69 6.31 6.30 5.49
C VAL A 69 6.87 6.11 6.90
N ASN A 70 8.11 6.54 7.11
CA ASN A 70 8.86 6.30 8.35
C ASN A 70 8.82 4.82 8.78
N GLY A 71 9.03 3.90 7.81
CA GLY A 71 9.02 2.45 8.02
C GLY A 71 7.65 1.82 8.28
N LYS A 72 6.56 2.59 8.25
CA LYS A 72 5.19 2.10 8.43
C LYS A 72 4.46 2.06 7.09
N PRO A 73 3.92 0.89 6.65
CA PRO A 73 3.09 0.80 5.45
C PRO A 73 1.81 1.62 5.60
N ARG A 74 1.58 2.56 4.66
CA ARG A 74 0.44 3.49 4.69
C ARG A 74 -0.10 3.82 3.31
N LEU A 75 -1.34 4.31 3.27
CA LEU A 75 -1.90 4.97 2.10
C LEU A 75 -1.45 6.45 2.11
N MET A 76 -0.61 6.86 1.19
CA MET A 76 -0.10 8.25 1.16
C MET A 76 -1.24 9.29 1.06
N CYS A 77 -2.35 8.97 0.41
CA CYS A 77 -3.51 9.88 0.31
C CYS A 77 -4.32 10.02 1.61
N MET A 78 -4.10 9.16 2.61
CA MET A 78 -4.79 9.18 3.90
C MET A 78 -3.86 9.54 5.06
N THR A 79 -2.56 9.65 4.80
CA THR A 79 -1.55 9.96 5.81
C THR A 79 -1.36 11.47 5.88
N ARG A 80 -1.88 12.10 6.92
CA ARG A 80 -1.78 13.56 7.12
C ARG A 80 -0.37 13.93 7.58
N MET A 81 0.10 15.08 7.12
CA MET A 81 1.39 15.60 7.56
C MET A 81 1.41 15.99 9.03
N ASP A 82 0.26 16.41 9.57
CA ASP A 82 0.11 16.70 11.00
C ASP A 82 0.34 15.45 11.85
N ASP A 83 -0.24 14.30 11.44
CA ASP A 83 -0.07 13.01 12.14
C ASP A 83 1.40 12.56 12.07
N ILE A 84 2.08 12.77 10.94
CA ILE A 84 3.51 12.45 10.79
C ILE A 84 4.37 13.29 11.71
N LYS A 85 4.10 14.60 11.80
CA LYS A 85 4.82 15.49 12.72
C LYS A 85 4.62 15.08 14.18
N GLU A 86 3.39 14.75 14.57
CA GLU A 86 3.09 14.27 15.92
C GLU A 86 3.84 12.96 16.24
N GLU A 87 3.88 12.02 15.29
CA GLU A 87 4.61 10.76 15.45
C GLU A 87 6.14 10.94 15.53
N MET A 88 6.67 11.94 14.84
CA MET A 88 8.10 12.26 14.88
C MET A 88 8.51 12.95 16.19
N GLY A 89 7.58 13.68 16.84
CA GLY A 89 7.87 14.41 18.07
C GLY A 89 9.04 15.37 17.89
N ASP A 90 10.09 15.23 18.72
CA ASP A 90 11.30 16.07 18.68
C ASP A 90 12.33 15.64 17.60
N TYR A 91 12.00 14.66 16.75
CA TYR A 91 12.90 14.24 15.68
C TYR A 91 12.87 15.24 14.53
N GLU A 92 14.01 15.92 14.30
CA GLU A 92 14.18 16.94 13.25
C GLU A 92 14.70 16.37 11.91
N GLY A 93 14.84 15.04 11.79
CA GLY A 93 15.31 14.40 10.56
C GLY A 93 14.24 14.37 9.45
N PRO A 94 14.62 13.93 8.25
CA PRO A 94 13.70 13.87 7.12
C PRO A 94 12.59 12.82 7.32
N VAL A 95 11.44 13.06 6.71
CA VAL A 95 10.38 12.04 6.57
C VAL A 95 10.82 11.04 5.51
N ASP A 96 11.00 9.79 5.90
CA ASP A 96 11.43 8.70 5.00
C ASP A 96 10.24 8.15 4.21
N ILE A 97 10.36 8.08 2.88
CA ILE A 97 9.33 7.51 2.01
C ILE A 97 9.96 6.47 1.08
N ARG A 98 9.49 5.22 1.19
CA ARG A 98 10.00 4.07 0.44
C ARG A 98 8.89 3.28 -0.23
N PRO A 99 9.21 2.51 -1.30
CA PRO A 99 8.27 1.53 -1.83
C PRO A 99 7.94 0.46 -0.80
N MET A 100 6.84 -0.26 -1.01
CA MET A 100 6.49 -1.45 -0.21
C MET A 100 7.56 -2.53 -0.38
N GLN A 101 8.28 -2.86 0.70
CA GLN A 101 9.48 -3.72 0.64
C GLN A 101 9.19 -5.21 0.43
N SER A 102 7.97 -5.66 0.68
CA SER A 102 7.58 -7.05 0.43
C SER A 102 7.38 -7.38 -1.04
N PHE A 103 7.34 -6.38 -1.92
CA PHE A 103 7.04 -6.57 -3.34
C PHE A 103 8.21 -6.16 -4.23
N PRO A 104 8.38 -6.82 -5.39
CA PRO A 104 9.40 -6.43 -6.35
C PRO A 104 9.27 -4.95 -6.75
N LEU A 105 10.40 -4.26 -6.82
CA LEU A 105 10.46 -2.88 -7.27
C LEU A 105 10.20 -2.81 -8.78
N VAL A 106 9.38 -1.84 -9.20
CA VAL A 106 9.24 -1.46 -10.61
C VAL A 106 10.05 -0.18 -10.89
N ARG A 107 9.81 0.86 -10.11
CA ARG A 107 10.56 2.12 -10.16
C ARG A 107 10.17 3.01 -8.99
N ASP A 108 11.13 3.62 -8.32
CA ASP A 108 10.96 4.58 -7.22
C ASP A 108 9.97 4.08 -6.15
N LEU A 109 8.76 4.63 -6.09
CA LEU A 109 7.72 4.21 -5.13
C LEU A 109 6.76 3.15 -5.69
N VAL A 110 6.97 2.69 -6.93
CA VAL A 110 6.08 1.73 -7.60
C VAL A 110 6.61 0.32 -7.46
N THR A 111 5.76 -0.58 -6.98
CA THR A 111 6.05 -2.01 -6.81
C THR A 111 5.10 -2.88 -7.64
N ASP A 112 5.51 -4.12 -7.93
CA ASP A 112 4.67 -5.11 -8.61
C ASP A 112 3.92 -5.97 -7.59
N THR A 113 2.60 -5.82 -7.56
CA THR A 113 1.70 -6.58 -6.69
C THR A 113 0.96 -7.71 -7.42
N SER A 114 1.35 -8.07 -8.64
CA SER A 114 0.69 -9.09 -9.47
C SER A 114 0.61 -10.45 -8.80
N TRP A 115 1.62 -10.83 -8.00
CA TRP A 115 1.61 -12.04 -7.19
C TRP A 115 0.30 -12.23 -6.40
N ALA A 116 -0.24 -11.18 -5.80
CA ALA A 116 -1.46 -11.26 -5.00
C ALA A 116 -2.68 -11.70 -5.83
N TYR A 117 -2.74 -11.27 -7.09
CA TYR A 117 -3.82 -11.65 -8.02
C TYR A 117 -3.63 -13.06 -8.58
N GLU A 118 -2.38 -13.52 -8.73
CA GLU A 118 -2.09 -14.91 -9.11
C GLU A 118 -2.48 -15.88 -8.00
N VAL A 119 -2.26 -15.50 -6.75
CA VAL A 119 -2.72 -16.29 -5.59
C VAL A 119 -4.24 -16.38 -5.55
N ASP A 120 -4.96 -15.30 -5.87
CA ASP A 120 -6.42 -15.30 -5.94
C ASP A 120 -7.00 -16.27 -6.97
N ARG A 121 -6.29 -16.48 -8.09
CA ARG A 121 -6.70 -17.47 -9.09
C ARG A 121 -6.74 -18.90 -8.57
N LYS A 122 -6.10 -19.18 -7.42
CA LYS A 122 -6.16 -20.47 -6.73
C LYS A 122 -7.47 -20.69 -5.99
N ILE A 123 -8.26 -19.63 -5.75
CA ILE A 123 -9.58 -19.72 -5.14
C ILE A 123 -10.52 -20.35 -6.18
N LYS A 124 -11.05 -21.52 -5.84
CA LYS A 124 -12.04 -22.19 -6.70
C LYS A 124 -13.37 -21.42 -6.65
N PRO A 125 -14.12 -21.39 -7.76
CA PRO A 125 -15.47 -20.87 -7.73
C PRO A 125 -16.31 -21.58 -6.66
N ILE A 126 -17.01 -20.81 -5.85
CA ILE A 126 -17.99 -21.34 -4.88
C ILE A 126 -19.30 -21.47 -5.64
N ASN A 127 -19.76 -22.71 -5.79
CA ASN A 127 -21.10 -22.97 -6.30
C ASN A 127 -22.06 -22.92 -5.13
N GLY A 128 -23.17 -22.21 -5.29
CA GLY A 128 -24.28 -22.28 -4.35
C GLY A 128 -24.82 -23.71 -4.26
N PRO A 129 -25.58 -24.05 -3.21
CA PRO A 129 -26.24 -25.34 -3.12
C PRO A 129 -27.22 -25.56 -4.32
N ASP A 130 -27.32 -26.79 -4.79
CA ASP A 130 -28.30 -27.21 -5.82
C ASP A 130 -29.71 -27.24 -5.23
N ASP A 131 -30.13 -26.18 -4.56
CA ASP A 131 -31.41 -26.01 -3.92
C ASP A 131 -32.09 -24.76 -4.51
N PRO A 132 -33.17 -24.89 -5.27
CA PRO A 132 -33.89 -23.76 -5.86
C PRO A 132 -34.53 -22.83 -4.82
N ASP A 133 -34.73 -23.32 -3.59
CA ASP A 133 -35.28 -22.56 -2.47
C ASP A 133 -34.18 -21.97 -1.57
N TRP A 134 -32.87 -22.12 -1.94
CA TRP A 134 -31.79 -21.59 -1.18
C TRP A 134 -31.84 -20.06 -1.14
N VAL A 135 -31.84 -19.54 0.08
CA VAL A 135 -31.76 -18.12 0.37
C VAL A 135 -30.72 -17.89 1.44
N PHE A 136 -29.96 -16.82 1.33
CA PHE A 136 -29.15 -16.33 2.44
C PHE A 136 -29.85 -15.15 3.12
N ASN A 137 -29.72 -15.09 4.42
CA ASN A 137 -30.38 -14.05 5.19
C ASN A 137 -29.47 -12.83 5.41
N GLN A 138 -30.05 -11.71 5.87
CA GLN A 138 -29.34 -10.47 6.09
C GLN A 138 -28.15 -10.62 7.05
N HIS A 139 -28.28 -11.44 8.10
CA HIS A 139 -27.22 -11.66 9.07
C HIS A 139 -25.96 -12.30 8.42
N GLU A 140 -26.12 -13.19 7.46
CA GLU A 140 -25.00 -13.78 6.71
C GLU A 140 -24.35 -12.76 5.80
N ALA A 141 -25.15 -11.94 5.12
CA ALA A 141 -24.66 -10.84 4.30
C ALA A 141 -23.87 -9.82 5.14
N ASP A 142 -24.37 -9.44 6.31
CA ASP A 142 -23.72 -8.49 7.22
C ASP A 142 -22.38 -9.02 7.73
N ARG A 143 -22.30 -10.32 8.04
CA ARG A 143 -21.06 -10.97 8.51
C ARG A 143 -19.90 -10.85 7.52
N ILE A 144 -20.16 -10.94 6.24
CA ILE A 144 -19.12 -10.88 5.20
C ILE A 144 -18.85 -9.47 4.69
N GLN A 145 -19.72 -8.51 5.00
CA GLN A 145 -19.64 -7.15 4.46
C GLN A 145 -18.34 -6.44 4.83
N GLU A 146 -17.81 -6.64 6.03
CA GLU A 146 -16.55 -6.06 6.47
C GLU A 146 -15.38 -6.56 5.62
N PHE A 147 -15.32 -7.84 5.29
CA PHE A 147 -14.26 -8.41 4.44
C PHE A 147 -14.35 -7.90 2.99
N ARG A 148 -15.56 -7.63 2.49
CA ARG A 148 -15.78 -7.02 1.17
C ARG A 148 -15.31 -5.56 1.09
N SER A 149 -15.13 -4.89 2.22
CA SER A 149 -14.59 -3.54 2.29
C SER A 149 -13.09 -3.47 1.97
N CYS A 150 -12.42 -4.60 1.79
CA CYS A 150 -11.00 -4.65 1.45
C CYS A 150 -10.74 -3.96 0.09
N ILE A 151 -9.90 -2.91 0.12
CA ILE A 151 -9.53 -2.11 -1.06
C ILE A 151 -8.28 -2.64 -1.79
N GLU A 152 -7.77 -3.80 -1.40
CA GLU A 152 -6.62 -4.47 -2.01
C GLU A 152 -5.34 -3.62 -2.03
N CYS A 153 -5.13 -2.82 -0.99
CA CYS A 153 -3.97 -1.92 -0.87
C CYS A 153 -2.65 -2.64 -0.58
N MET A 154 -2.66 -3.93 -0.24
CA MET A 154 -1.51 -4.78 0.09
C MET A 154 -0.70 -4.36 1.33
N LEU A 155 -1.13 -3.36 2.10
CA LEU A 155 -0.43 -2.92 3.30
C LEU A 155 -0.31 -4.04 4.34
N CYS A 156 -1.33 -4.89 4.49
CA CYS A 156 -1.31 -6.04 5.39
C CYS A 156 -0.27 -7.09 4.99
N VAL A 157 -0.04 -7.28 3.68
CA VAL A 157 1.02 -8.15 3.16
C VAL A 157 2.38 -7.55 3.44
N ASN A 158 2.53 -6.25 3.22
CA ASN A 158 3.77 -5.52 3.47
C ASN A 158 4.13 -5.42 4.97
N THR A 159 3.13 -5.54 5.87
CA THR A 159 3.35 -5.57 7.33
C THR A 159 3.62 -6.98 7.85
N CYS A 160 3.21 -8.01 7.09
CA CYS A 160 3.30 -9.41 7.55
C CYS A 160 4.76 -9.87 7.62
N HIS A 161 5.23 -10.23 8.82
CA HIS A 161 6.61 -10.70 9.01
C HIS A 161 6.93 -11.96 8.18
N VAL A 162 5.95 -12.83 7.94
CA VAL A 162 6.15 -14.05 7.11
C VAL A 162 6.46 -13.66 5.66
N MET A 163 5.77 -12.64 5.12
CA MET A 163 5.97 -12.17 3.76
C MET A 163 7.18 -11.23 3.65
N ARG A 164 7.31 -10.29 4.60
CA ARG A 164 8.34 -9.25 4.57
C ARG A 164 9.72 -9.77 4.93
N GLU A 165 9.84 -10.46 6.08
CA GLU A 165 11.14 -10.87 6.64
C GLU A 165 11.58 -12.24 6.12
N HIS A 166 10.63 -13.17 6.01
CA HIS A 166 10.93 -14.54 5.60
C HIS A 166 10.71 -14.82 4.12
N GLN A 167 10.14 -13.87 3.35
CA GLN A 167 9.92 -13.97 1.90
C GLN A 167 9.19 -15.27 1.47
N LYS A 168 8.22 -15.74 2.28
CA LYS A 168 7.53 -17.01 2.09
C LYS A 168 6.36 -16.92 1.09
N PHE A 169 6.57 -16.31 -0.05
CA PHE A 169 5.55 -16.11 -1.10
C PHE A 169 5.06 -17.42 -1.75
N ASP A 170 5.89 -18.46 -1.74
CA ASP A 170 5.54 -19.76 -2.30
C ASP A 170 4.82 -20.67 -1.30
N GLU A 171 5.04 -20.47 0.00
CA GLU A 171 4.53 -21.34 1.06
C GLU A 171 3.29 -20.76 1.76
N PHE A 172 3.09 -19.45 1.70
CA PHE A 172 2.04 -18.75 2.42
C PHE A 172 1.29 -17.76 1.53
N ALA A 173 -0.02 -17.89 1.48
CA ALA A 173 -0.88 -17.07 0.62
C ALA A 173 -1.02 -15.59 1.06
N GLY A 174 -0.54 -15.25 2.26
CA GLY A 174 -0.57 -13.90 2.82
C GLY A 174 -1.92 -13.48 3.41
N PRO A 175 -1.94 -12.47 4.26
CA PRO A 175 -3.14 -12.07 5.01
C PRO A 175 -4.26 -11.56 4.09
N ARG A 176 -3.95 -10.89 3.01
CA ARG A 176 -4.95 -10.39 2.05
C ARG A 176 -5.76 -11.54 1.42
N PHE A 177 -5.12 -12.67 1.12
CA PHE A 177 -5.80 -13.85 0.58
C PHE A 177 -6.90 -14.37 1.53
N PHE A 178 -6.63 -14.44 2.82
CA PHE A 178 -7.61 -14.89 3.81
C PHE A 178 -8.80 -13.91 3.92
N VAL A 179 -8.54 -12.61 3.84
CA VAL A 179 -9.62 -11.61 3.79
C VAL A 179 -10.48 -11.82 2.54
N ARG A 180 -9.86 -12.09 1.38
CA ARG A 180 -10.58 -12.37 0.15
C ARG A 180 -11.39 -13.66 0.24
N LEU A 181 -10.80 -14.72 0.79
CA LEU A 181 -11.50 -15.98 0.99
C LEU A 181 -12.70 -15.82 1.93
N ALA A 182 -12.51 -15.16 3.07
CA ALA A 182 -13.60 -14.88 4.01
C ALA A 182 -14.73 -14.03 3.39
N SER A 183 -14.40 -13.14 2.45
CA SER A 183 -15.41 -12.34 1.74
C SER A 183 -16.32 -13.15 0.79
N LEU A 184 -15.96 -14.41 0.51
CA LEU A 184 -16.69 -15.31 -0.35
C LEU A 184 -17.44 -16.40 0.45
N GLU A 185 -17.24 -16.46 1.76
CA GLU A 185 -17.91 -17.40 2.65
C GLU A 185 -19.33 -16.89 2.98
N MET A 186 -20.34 -17.46 2.33
CA MET A 186 -21.76 -17.17 2.53
C MET A 186 -22.49 -18.42 3.00
#